data_8c637c72237a33dae8ba659192555d1f
#
_entry.id   8c637c72237a33dae8ba659192555d1f
#
_cell.length_a   1.000
_cell.length_b   1.000
_cell.length_c   1.000
_cell.angle_alpha   90.00
_cell.angle_beta   90.00
_cell.angle_gamma   90.00
#
_symmetry.space_group_name_H-M   'P 1'
#
loop_
_entity.id
_entity.type
_entity.pdbx_description
1 polymer ?
#
loop_
_entity_poly.entity_id
_entity_poly.type
_entity_poly.pdbx_seq_one_letter_code
_entity_poly.pdbx_strand_id
1 'polypeptide(L)'
;SISNNYFTLPVLFVMVSNHFPGTFGNKYQWLVLAIISLATAGIKHWLNLREQGKLSVWILPVSVLLLLSVAYATAPKISNKKCDEISFATVQAIVQQRCVSCHSSKPTDAVYTTAPNGVKYDTPQEIVAKKDLILQRVVLTKTMPQNNKTNMTPEERELIRCWIENGAKIQ
;
A
#
# COMPACT_ATOMS: atom_id res chain seq x y z
N SER A 1 4.69 31.52 -10.07
CA SER A 1 6.12 31.28 -9.73
C SER A 1 6.58 29.99 -10.40
N ILE A 2 7.78 29.96 -10.96
CA ILE A 2 8.37 28.81 -11.66
C ILE A 2 8.42 27.58 -10.73
N SER A 3 8.80 27.75 -9.47
CA SER A 3 8.86 26.67 -8.48
C SER A 3 7.52 25.96 -8.30
N ASN A 4 6.43 26.72 -8.18
CA ASN A 4 5.08 26.13 -8.03
C ASN A 4 4.69 25.25 -9.23
N ASN A 5 5.10 25.62 -10.43
CA ASN A 5 4.85 24.89 -11.64
C ASN A 5 5.52 23.49 -11.65
N TYR A 6 6.77 23.37 -11.16
CA TYR A 6 7.48 22.10 -11.09
C TYR A 6 7.01 21.20 -9.96
N PHE A 7 6.54 21.75 -8.83
CA PHE A 7 6.06 20.97 -7.70
C PHE A 7 4.62 20.46 -7.86
N THR A 8 3.86 20.93 -8.83
CA THR A 8 2.46 20.53 -9.02
C THR A 8 2.28 19.01 -9.15
N LEU A 9 3.06 18.33 -10.02
CA LEU A 9 2.94 16.89 -10.21
C LEU A 9 3.41 16.07 -9.00
N PRO A 10 4.57 16.34 -8.37
CA PRO A 10 4.96 15.69 -7.12
C PRO A 10 3.94 15.85 -5.99
N VAL A 11 3.36 17.04 -5.82
CA VAL A 11 2.35 17.30 -4.78
C VAL A 11 1.07 16.52 -5.05
N LEU A 12 0.58 16.52 -6.29
CA LEU A 12 -0.59 15.69 -6.67
C LEU A 12 -0.33 14.21 -6.40
N PHE A 13 0.88 13.72 -6.72
CA PHE A 13 1.23 12.34 -6.41
C PHE A 13 1.15 12.06 -4.90
N VAL A 14 1.72 12.92 -4.06
CA VAL A 14 1.66 12.77 -2.59
C VAL A 14 0.22 12.77 -2.09
N MET A 15 -0.65 13.64 -2.63
CA MET A 15 -2.07 13.70 -2.26
C MET A 15 -2.83 12.41 -2.60
N VAL A 16 -2.54 11.81 -3.76
CA VAL A 16 -3.20 10.57 -4.23
C VAL A 16 -2.53 9.32 -3.64
N SER A 17 -1.35 9.44 -3.09
CA SER A 17 -0.50 8.33 -2.60
C SER A 17 -1.16 7.44 -1.54
N ASN A 18 -2.09 7.98 -0.75
CA ASN A 18 -2.85 7.19 0.24
C ASN A 18 -3.64 6.04 -0.39
N HIS A 19 -3.95 6.13 -1.70
CA HIS A 19 -4.59 5.08 -2.47
C HIS A 19 -3.61 4.01 -2.98
N PHE A 20 -2.29 4.28 -2.88
CA PHE A 20 -1.22 3.39 -3.34
C PHE A 20 -0.30 2.97 -2.18
N PRO A 21 -0.78 2.14 -1.24
CA PRO A 21 -0.03 1.78 -0.04
C PRO A 21 1.30 1.06 -0.31
N GLY A 22 1.43 0.40 -1.46
CA GLY A 22 2.68 -0.25 -1.88
C GLY A 22 3.85 0.71 -2.10
N THR A 23 3.54 1.97 -2.43
CA THR A 23 4.55 3.01 -2.67
C THR A 23 5.10 3.58 -1.36
N PHE A 24 4.24 3.79 -0.34
CA PHE A 24 4.60 4.41 0.93
C PHE A 24 4.87 3.42 2.06
N GLY A 25 4.40 2.17 1.96
CA GLY A 25 4.68 1.12 2.93
C GLY A 25 6.01 0.39 2.71
N ASN A 26 6.81 0.81 1.73
CA ASN A 26 8.07 0.19 1.42
C ASN A 26 9.19 0.72 2.33
N LYS A 27 10.16 -0.14 2.70
CA LYS A 27 11.37 0.24 3.46
C LYS A 27 12.13 1.40 2.81
N TYR A 28 12.09 1.51 1.48
CA TYR A 28 12.76 2.55 0.69
C TYR A 28 11.80 3.64 0.17
N GLN A 29 10.75 3.94 0.93
CA GLN A 29 9.72 4.92 0.55
C GLN A 29 10.28 6.29 0.16
N TRP A 30 11.34 6.76 0.84
CA TRP A 30 12.03 8.02 0.53
C TRP A 30 12.67 8.01 -0.86
N LEU A 31 13.28 6.88 -1.26
CA LEU A 31 13.89 6.71 -2.58
C LEU A 31 12.82 6.67 -3.68
N VAL A 32 11.71 5.93 -3.43
CA VAL A 32 10.56 5.89 -4.34
C VAL A 32 10.01 7.30 -4.56
N LEU A 33 9.81 8.07 -3.48
CA LEU A 33 9.35 9.46 -3.56
C LEU A 33 10.32 10.35 -4.34
N ALA A 34 11.64 10.22 -4.09
CA ALA A 34 12.66 10.99 -4.80
C ALA A 34 12.65 10.70 -6.30
N ILE A 35 12.59 9.43 -6.70
CA ILE A 35 12.57 9.03 -8.13
C ILE A 35 11.30 9.55 -8.81
N ILE A 36 10.13 9.40 -8.19
CA ILE A 36 8.87 9.90 -8.75
C ILE A 36 8.92 11.42 -8.89
N SER A 37 9.44 12.13 -7.87
CA SER A 37 9.57 13.59 -7.93
C SER A 37 10.49 14.05 -9.07
N LEU A 38 11.62 13.38 -9.27
CA LEU A 38 12.54 13.67 -10.38
C LEU A 38 11.90 13.36 -11.74
N ALA A 39 11.24 12.22 -11.88
CA ALA A 39 10.58 11.83 -13.13
C ALA A 39 9.44 12.80 -13.50
N THR A 40 8.61 13.17 -12.53
CA THR A 40 7.49 14.11 -12.76
C THR A 40 7.98 15.54 -13.02
N ALA A 41 9.04 15.98 -12.35
CA ALA A 41 9.72 17.25 -12.66
C ALA A 41 10.33 17.24 -14.06
N GLY A 42 10.91 16.11 -14.50
CA GLY A 42 11.41 15.91 -15.86
C GLY A 42 10.32 16.05 -16.91
N ILE A 43 9.17 15.41 -16.72
CA ILE A 43 7.99 15.54 -17.60
C ILE A 43 7.56 17.01 -17.70
N LYS A 44 7.46 17.69 -16.53
CA LYS A 44 7.07 19.10 -16.51
C LYS A 44 8.09 20.00 -17.19
N HIS A 45 9.38 19.72 -17.01
CA HIS A 45 10.46 20.43 -17.70
C HIS A 45 10.36 20.27 -19.20
N TRP A 46 10.11 19.05 -19.68
CA TRP A 46 9.89 18.78 -21.10
C TRP A 46 8.71 19.58 -21.65
N LEU A 47 7.57 19.63 -20.94
CA LEU A 47 6.40 20.42 -21.34
C LEU A 47 6.75 21.91 -21.45
N ASN A 48 7.48 22.47 -20.46
CA ASN A 48 7.90 23.88 -20.45
C ASN A 48 8.86 24.19 -21.62
N LEU A 49 9.80 23.29 -21.95
CA LEU A 49 10.69 23.45 -23.12
C LEU A 49 9.88 23.43 -24.42
N ARG A 50 8.91 22.56 -24.53
CA ARG A 50 8.04 22.48 -25.72
C ARG A 50 7.25 23.78 -25.93
N GLU A 51 6.71 24.38 -24.86
CA GLU A 51 6.04 25.69 -24.91
C GLU A 51 6.98 26.80 -25.40
N GLN A 52 8.28 26.69 -25.11
CA GLN A 52 9.32 27.62 -25.58
C GLN A 52 9.82 27.32 -27.00
N GLY A 53 9.22 26.36 -27.70
CA GLY A 53 9.68 25.93 -29.03
C GLY A 53 10.97 25.10 -29.03
N LYS A 54 11.48 24.67 -27.86
CA LYS A 54 12.68 23.84 -27.69
C LYS A 54 12.26 22.37 -27.53
N LEU A 55 12.72 21.49 -28.43
CA LEU A 55 12.44 20.05 -28.33
C LEU A 55 13.66 19.32 -27.75
N SER A 56 13.49 18.75 -26.57
CA SER A 56 14.44 17.78 -26.02
C SER A 56 13.77 16.39 -25.99
N VAL A 57 14.09 15.57 -26.99
CA VAL A 57 13.41 14.30 -27.24
C VAL A 57 13.67 13.27 -26.15
N TRP A 58 14.80 13.35 -25.44
CA TRP A 58 15.24 12.34 -24.48
C TRP A 58 14.64 12.46 -23.09
N ILE A 59 14.20 13.64 -22.68
CA ILE A 59 13.68 13.86 -21.32
C ILE A 59 12.42 13.03 -21.05
N LEU A 60 11.49 13.00 -22.01
CA LEU A 60 10.23 12.28 -21.85
C LEU A 60 10.43 10.76 -21.75
N PRO A 61 11.15 10.08 -22.66
CA PRO A 61 11.40 8.64 -22.54
C PRO A 61 12.12 8.26 -21.23
N VAL A 62 13.12 9.02 -20.80
CA VAL A 62 13.84 8.78 -19.54
C VAL A 62 12.91 8.89 -18.35
N SER A 63 12.07 9.93 -18.30
CA SER A 63 11.11 10.11 -17.21
C SER A 63 10.07 8.98 -17.16
N VAL A 64 9.58 8.53 -18.30
CA VAL A 64 8.64 7.40 -18.41
C VAL A 64 9.30 6.10 -17.95
N LEU A 65 10.53 5.83 -18.38
CA LEU A 65 11.27 4.63 -17.95
C LEU A 65 11.51 4.63 -16.44
N LEU A 66 11.82 5.77 -15.82
CA LEU A 66 11.94 5.89 -14.38
C LEU A 66 10.62 5.56 -13.66
N LEU A 67 9.49 6.06 -14.13
CA LEU A 67 8.18 5.74 -13.57
C LEU A 67 7.84 4.25 -13.71
N LEU A 68 8.10 3.66 -14.88
CA LEU A 68 7.87 2.23 -15.11
C LEU A 68 8.77 1.36 -14.23
N SER A 69 10.02 1.75 -14.01
CA SER A 69 10.95 1.03 -13.13
C SER A 69 10.47 1.04 -11.66
N VAL A 70 9.97 2.18 -11.18
CA VAL A 70 9.37 2.28 -9.85
C VAL A 70 8.10 1.43 -9.75
N ALA A 71 7.22 1.50 -10.73
CA ALA A 71 6.00 0.69 -10.75
C ALA A 71 6.32 -0.81 -10.71
N TYR A 72 7.30 -1.26 -11.49
CA TYR A 72 7.75 -2.65 -11.47
C TYR A 72 8.38 -3.05 -10.13
N ALA A 73 9.24 -2.21 -9.57
CA ALA A 73 9.93 -2.48 -8.31
C ALA A 73 8.97 -2.48 -7.10
N THR A 74 7.90 -1.68 -7.15
CA THR A 74 6.89 -1.58 -6.08
C THR A 74 5.67 -2.47 -6.30
N ALA A 75 5.62 -3.21 -7.42
CA ALA A 75 4.53 -4.14 -7.70
C ALA A 75 4.42 -5.20 -6.59
N PRO A 76 3.21 -5.48 -6.11
CA PRO A 76 3.01 -6.50 -5.09
C PRO A 76 3.36 -7.89 -5.67
N LYS A 77 4.21 -8.63 -4.97
CA LYS A 77 4.54 -10.02 -5.32
C LYS A 77 3.47 -10.92 -4.73
N ILE A 78 2.61 -11.45 -5.58
CA ILE A 78 1.61 -12.45 -5.19
C ILE A 78 2.31 -13.81 -5.10
N SER A 79 2.09 -14.52 -4.00
CA SER A 79 2.55 -15.91 -3.88
C SER A 79 1.69 -16.80 -4.79
N ASN A 80 2.34 -17.61 -5.62
CA ASN A 80 1.67 -18.62 -6.47
C ASN A 80 1.50 -19.96 -5.75
N LYS A 81 1.68 -19.98 -4.43
CA LYS A 81 1.51 -21.21 -3.64
C LYS A 81 0.03 -21.64 -3.67
N LYS A 82 -0.19 -22.93 -3.92
CA LYS A 82 -1.54 -23.51 -3.88
C LYS A 82 -2.15 -23.30 -2.49
N CYS A 83 -3.39 -22.85 -2.45
CA CYS A 83 -4.11 -22.61 -1.21
C CYS A 83 -4.90 -23.84 -0.80
N ASP A 84 -4.67 -24.31 0.40
CA ASP A 84 -5.54 -25.24 1.08
C ASP A 84 -6.75 -24.52 1.68
N GLU A 85 -7.79 -25.26 2.01
CA GLU A 85 -8.97 -24.71 2.68
C GLU A 85 -8.62 -24.35 4.12
N ILE A 86 -8.81 -23.06 4.46
CA ILE A 86 -8.47 -22.52 5.78
C ILE A 86 -9.76 -22.18 6.52
N SER A 87 -9.90 -22.70 7.74
CA SER A 87 -11.04 -22.39 8.60
C SER A 87 -11.04 -20.93 9.03
N PHE A 88 -12.22 -20.33 9.13
CA PHE A 88 -12.35 -18.97 9.65
C PHE A 88 -11.83 -18.83 11.08
N ALA A 89 -11.98 -19.85 11.92
CA ALA A 89 -11.48 -19.84 13.30
C ALA A 89 -9.97 -19.57 13.36
N THR A 90 -9.18 -20.14 12.45
CA THR A 90 -7.73 -19.87 12.34
C THR A 90 -7.46 -18.40 12.00
N VAL A 91 -8.18 -17.87 11.01
CA VAL A 91 -8.03 -16.46 10.60
C VAL A 91 -8.48 -15.50 11.70
N GLN A 92 -9.58 -15.81 12.37
CA GLN A 92 -10.09 -15.02 13.48
C GLN A 92 -9.07 -14.95 14.62
N ALA A 93 -8.43 -16.07 14.99
CA ALA A 93 -7.37 -16.08 15.98
C ALA A 93 -6.18 -15.17 15.61
N ILE A 94 -5.75 -15.22 14.35
CA ILE A 94 -4.69 -14.33 13.84
C ILE A 94 -5.13 -12.86 13.93
N VAL A 95 -6.35 -12.53 13.49
CA VAL A 95 -6.88 -11.16 13.52
C VAL A 95 -6.98 -10.65 14.96
N GLN A 96 -7.47 -11.46 15.89
CA GLN A 96 -7.54 -11.13 17.33
C GLN A 96 -6.16 -10.81 17.89
N GLN A 97 -5.17 -11.62 17.57
CA GLN A 97 -3.81 -11.45 18.09
C GLN A 97 -3.04 -10.29 17.44
N ARG A 98 -3.25 -10.04 16.15
CA ARG A 98 -2.40 -9.14 15.35
C ARG A 98 -3.04 -7.79 15.02
N CYS A 99 -4.38 -7.68 15.03
CA CYS A 99 -5.08 -6.52 14.50
C CYS A 99 -5.94 -5.79 15.52
N VAL A 100 -6.63 -6.54 16.41
CA VAL A 100 -7.65 -6.00 17.33
C VAL A 100 -7.08 -5.05 18.36
N SER A 101 -5.80 -5.18 18.72
CA SER A 101 -5.15 -4.23 19.65
C SER A 101 -5.27 -2.76 19.21
N CYS A 102 -5.27 -2.51 17.89
CA CYS A 102 -5.44 -1.17 17.29
C CYS A 102 -6.81 -1.00 16.62
N HIS A 103 -7.35 -2.08 16.03
CA HIS A 103 -8.55 -2.07 15.20
C HIS A 103 -9.76 -2.69 15.92
N SER A 104 -10.20 -2.05 16.99
CA SER A 104 -11.33 -2.46 17.79
C SER A 104 -12.17 -1.25 18.22
N SER A 105 -13.37 -1.48 18.69
CA SER A 105 -14.20 -0.45 19.33
C SER A 105 -13.58 0.09 20.62
N LYS A 106 -12.72 -0.71 21.26
CA LYS A 106 -11.95 -0.34 22.45
C LYS A 106 -10.49 -0.76 22.27
N PRO A 107 -9.66 0.01 21.53
CA PRO A 107 -8.28 -0.33 21.31
C PRO A 107 -7.50 -0.41 22.64
N THR A 108 -6.57 -1.34 22.71
CA THR A 108 -5.68 -1.55 23.86
C THR A 108 -4.25 -1.08 23.58
N ASP A 109 -4.01 -0.56 22.39
CA ASP A 109 -2.70 -0.06 21.98
C ASP A 109 -2.38 1.27 22.68
N ALA A 110 -1.11 1.47 23.06
CA ALA A 110 -0.66 2.66 23.78
C ALA A 110 -0.74 3.96 22.94
N VAL A 111 -0.71 3.84 21.61
CA VAL A 111 -0.70 4.97 20.68
C VAL A 111 -2.08 5.23 20.09
N TYR A 112 -2.80 4.17 19.74
CA TYR A 112 -4.10 4.25 19.07
C TYR A 112 -5.23 4.09 20.08
N THR A 113 -5.79 5.19 20.55
CA THR A 113 -6.93 5.22 21.48
C THR A 113 -8.28 5.06 20.80
N THR A 114 -8.31 5.18 19.48
CA THR A 114 -9.48 4.96 18.64
C THR A 114 -9.08 4.16 17.39
N ALA A 115 -10.01 3.37 16.84
CA ALA A 115 -9.73 2.57 15.65
C ALA A 115 -9.29 3.45 14.48
N PRO A 116 -8.07 3.28 13.94
CA PRO A 116 -7.57 4.08 12.83
C PRO A 116 -8.50 4.01 11.61
N ASN A 117 -8.86 5.17 11.05
CA ASN A 117 -9.80 5.31 9.94
C ASN A 117 -11.18 4.64 10.17
N GLY A 118 -11.57 4.41 11.42
CA GLY A 118 -12.81 3.73 11.79
C GLY A 118 -12.86 2.25 11.41
N VAL A 119 -11.72 1.64 11.05
CA VAL A 119 -11.64 0.22 10.70
C VAL A 119 -11.60 -0.63 11.96
N LYS A 120 -12.59 -1.52 12.10
CA LYS A 120 -12.73 -2.42 13.25
C LYS A 120 -12.79 -3.88 12.79
N TYR A 121 -12.40 -4.78 13.69
CA TYR A 121 -12.39 -6.23 13.48
C TYR A 121 -12.93 -6.97 14.72
N ASP A 122 -13.89 -6.38 15.43
CA ASP A 122 -14.49 -6.94 16.63
C ASP A 122 -15.39 -8.15 16.30
N THR A 123 -16.01 -8.16 15.12
CA THR A 123 -16.94 -9.19 14.69
C THR A 123 -16.48 -9.90 13.41
N PRO A 124 -16.90 -11.18 13.18
CA PRO A 124 -16.64 -11.88 11.92
C PRO A 124 -17.09 -11.10 10.68
N GLN A 125 -18.23 -10.45 10.76
CA GLN A 125 -18.81 -9.67 9.66
C GLN A 125 -17.93 -8.47 9.29
N GLU A 126 -17.36 -7.78 10.28
CA GLU A 126 -16.43 -6.68 10.04
C GLU A 126 -15.15 -7.15 9.37
N ILE A 127 -14.63 -8.34 9.72
CA ILE A 127 -13.46 -8.94 9.09
C ILE A 127 -13.75 -9.23 7.61
N VAL A 128 -14.88 -9.90 7.32
CA VAL A 128 -15.27 -10.23 5.94
C VAL A 128 -15.56 -8.97 5.12
N ALA A 129 -16.23 -7.98 5.69
CA ALA A 129 -16.52 -6.71 5.01
C ALA A 129 -15.25 -5.94 4.59
N LYS A 130 -14.12 -6.21 5.26
CA LYS A 130 -12.82 -5.58 4.99
C LYS A 130 -11.79 -6.53 4.36
N LYS A 131 -12.19 -7.70 3.88
CA LYS A 131 -11.30 -8.72 3.32
C LYS A 131 -10.35 -8.18 2.24
N ASP A 132 -10.85 -7.33 1.33
CA ASP A 132 -10.05 -6.77 0.25
C ASP A 132 -8.99 -5.78 0.78
N LEU A 133 -9.36 -5.00 1.79
CA LEU A 133 -8.43 -4.11 2.49
C LEU A 133 -7.37 -4.92 3.27
N ILE A 134 -7.76 -6.01 3.91
CA ILE A 134 -6.86 -6.93 4.58
C ILE A 134 -5.90 -7.54 3.56
N LEU A 135 -6.41 -8.07 2.43
CA LEU A 135 -5.56 -8.61 1.36
C LEU A 135 -4.53 -7.58 0.91
N GLN A 136 -4.96 -6.36 0.62
CA GLN A 136 -4.08 -5.31 0.14
C GLN A 136 -3.03 -4.90 1.18
N ARG A 137 -3.44 -4.66 2.43
CA ARG A 137 -2.56 -4.06 3.46
C ARG A 137 -1.71 -5.10 4.19
N VAL A 138 -2.24 -6.29 4.42
CA VAL A 138 -1.58 -7.34 5.20
C VAL A 138 -0.76 -8.27 4.32
N VAL A 139 -1.31 -8.69 3.17
CA VAL A 139 -0.68 -9.70 2.31
C VAL A 139 0.19 -9.06 1.23
N LEU A 140 -0.41 -8.20 0.39
CA LEU A 140 0.27 -7.69 -0.80
C LEU A 140 1.32 -6.63 -0.47
N THR A 141 0.95 -5.60 0.27
CA THR A 141 1.85 -4.48 0.57
C THR A 141 2.58 -4.62 1.90
N LYS A 142 2.10 -5.50 2.78
CA LYS A 142 2.66 -5.78 4.12
C LYS A 142 2.82 -4.52 4.98
N THR A 143 1.98 -3.51 4.73
CA THR A 143 1.98 -2.24 5.49
C THR A 143 1.30 -2.38 6.85
N MET A 144 0.52 -3.46 7.04
CA MET A 144 -0.10 -3.81 8.30
C MET A 144 0.36 -5.21 8.75
N PRO A 145 0.51 -5.44 10.04
CA PRO A 145 0.54 -4.46 11.14
C PRO A 145 1.62 -3.40 10.92
N GLN A 146 1.37 -2.16 11.34
CA GLN A 146 2.31 -1.05 11.12
C GLN A 146 3.69 -1.38 11.71
N ASN A 147 4.75 -1.28 10.89
CA ASN A 147 6.11 -1.67 11.24
C ASN A 147 6.22 -3.10 11.81
N ASN A 148 5.24 -3.95 11.49
CA ASN A 148 5.09 -5.30 12.04
C ASN A 148 5.10 -5.34 13.59
N LYS A 149 4.51 -4.33 14.24
CA LYS A 149 4.52 -4.13 15.71
C LYS A 149 4.02 -5.35 16.49
N THR A 150 3.09 -6.12 15.91
CA THR A 150 2.52 -7.33 16.54
C THR A 150 3.25 -8.61 16.14
N ASN A 151 4.41 -8.52 15.46
CA ASN A 151 5.24 -9.65 15.03
C ASN A 151 4.47 -10.68 14.18
N MET A 152 3.65 -10.21 13.24
CA MET A 152 2.92 -11.07 12.32
C MET A 152 3.89 -11.80 11.39
N THR A 153 3.73 -13.14 11.29
CA THR A 153 4.64 -13.99 10.51
C THR A 153 4.26 -14.07 9.02
N PRO A 154 5.18 -14.46 8.14
CA PRO A 154 4.87 -14.72 6.74
C PRO A 154 3.80 -15.81 6.55
N GLU A 155 3.81 -16.85 7.41
CA GLU A 155 2.86 -17.96 7.40
C GLU A 155 1.45 -17.47 7.74
N GLU A 156 1.30 -16.62 8.76
CA GLU A 156 0.00 -16.01 9.12
C GLU A 156 -0.57 -15.18 7.97
N ARG A 157 0.29 -14.44 7.24
CA ARG A 157 -0.14 -13.68 6.05
C ARG A 157 -0.61 -14.60 4.93
N GLU A 158 0.05 -15.73 4.75
CA GLU A 158 -0.32 -16.74 3.76
C GLU A 158 -1.64 -17.41 4.09
N LEU A 159 -1.89 -17.75 5.37
CA LEU A 159 -3.17 -18.29 5.82
C LEU A 159 -4.32 -17.32 5.53
N ILE A 160 -4.13 -16.03 5.82
CA ILE A 160 -5.13 -15.00 5.50
C ILE A 160 -5.34 -14.90 3.98
N ARG A 161 -4.28 -14.94 3.17
CA ARG A 161 -4.38 -14.93 1.71
C ARG A 161 -5.25 -16.08 1.22
N CYS A 162 -4.92 -17.29 1.67
CA CYS A 162 -5.63 -18.49 1.25
C CYS A 162 -7.10 -18.48 1.66
N TRP A 163 -7.41 -18.02 2.86
CA TRP A 163 -8.81 -17.85 3.28
C TRP A 163 -9.58 -16.87 2.38
N ILE A 164 -8.97 -15.75 2.01
CA ILE A 164 -9.60 -14.74 1.13
C ILE A 164 -9.82 -15.32 -0.27
N GLU A 165 -8.81 -15.98 -0.84
CA GLU A 165 -8.88 -16.59 -2.17
C GLU A 165 -9.91 -17.73 -2.23
N ASN A 166 -10.14 -18.44 -1.12
CA ASN A 166 -11.18 -19.46 -0.97
C ASN A 166 -12.58 -18.87 -0.69
N GLY A 167 -12.75 -17.55 -0.84
CA GLY A 167 -14.04 -16.87 -0.77
C GLY A 167 -14.36 -16.24 0.57
N ALA A 168 -13.44 -16.24 1.53
CA ALA A 168 -13.57 -15.59 2.86
C ALA A 168 -14.83 -16.04 3.63
N LYS A 169 -15.11 -17.34 3.67
CA LYS A 169 -16.28 -17.93 4.35
C LYS A 169 -16.10 -17.88 5.87
N ILE A 170 -17.21 -17.70 6.61
CA ILE A 170 -17.26 -17.66 8.08
C ILE A 170 -17.51 -19.09 8.67
N GLN A 171 -17.72 -20.06 7.81
CA GLN A 171 -18.00 -21.45 8.23
C GLN A 171 -16.72 -22.15 8.67
#